data_05377d83b33b5dec16d9799c41d016d1
#
_entry.id   05377d83b33b5dec16d9799c41d016d1
#
_cell.length_a   1.000
_cell.length_b   1.000
_cell.length_c   1.000
_cell.angle_alpha   90.00
_cell.angle_beta   90.00
_cell.angle_gamma   90.00
#
_symmetry.space_group_name_H-M   'P 1'
#
loop_
_entity.id
_entity.type
_entity.pdbx_description
1 polymer ?
#
loop_
_entity_poly.entity_id
_entity_poly.type
_entity_poly.pdbx_seq_one_letter_code
_entity_poly.pdbx_strand_id
1 'polypeptide(L)'
;MIDFYSFAPEIFILALILVSITFGILNKGVTITINATGFSLLTIFLIFKGHSLYQNSLYSFNTINLILLSKIILSIGSIVFILLSRRPLKNENLFRYEYILFILFAILGSFVLISSDNFLTAFIGLELQSLSLYLMAAFNTKNLNS
;
A
#
# COMPACT_ATOMS: atom_id res chain seq x y z
N MET A 1 9.22 -6.35 -23.60
CA MET A 1 8.39 -5.11 -23.55
C MET A 1 7.93 -5.04 -22.10
N ILE A 2 8.33 -4.02 -21.35
CA ILE A 2 7.90 -3.88 -19.95
C ILE A 2 6.40 -3.58 -20.02
N ASP A 3 5.59 -4.52 -19.58
CA ASP A 3 4.14 -4.34 -19.59
C ASP A 3 3.77 -3.33 -18.50
N PHE A 4 3.67 -2.06 -18.89
CA PHE A 4 3.24 -0.96 -18.02
C PHE A 4 1.95 -1.29 -17.25
N TYR A 5 1.12 -2.15 -17.80
CA TYR A 5 -0.10 -2.62 -17.14
C TYR A 5 0.13 -3.50 -15.90
N SER A 6 1.29 -4.17 -15.78
CA SER A 6 1.60 -4.98 -14.60
C SER A 6 2.00 -4.12 -13.40
N PHE A 7 2.61 -2.95 -13.65
CA PHE A 7 3.04 -2.00 -12.62
C PHE A 7 2.02 -0.89 -12.32
N ALA A 8 0.85 -0.91 -12.94
CA ALA A 8 -0.18 0.09 -12.71
C ALA A 8 -0.58 0.24 -11.21
N PRO A 9 -0.72 -0.83 -10.42
CA PRO A 9 -1.05 -0.71 -8.99
C PRO A 9 0.04 0.00 -8.19
N GLU A 10 1.32 -0.27 -8.47
CA GLU A 10 2.47 0.35 -7.79
C GLU A 10 2.54 1.84 -8.09
N ILE A 11 2.34 2.22 -9.36
CA ILE A 11 2.28 3.62 -9.80
C ILE A 11 1.12 4.34 -9.10
N PHE A 12 -0.03 3.69 -8.98
CA PHE A 12 -1.19 4.25 -8.28
C PHE A 12 -0.91 4.49 -6.79
N ILE A 13 -0.23 3.56 -6.11
CA ILE A 13 0.16 3.72 -4.70
C ILE A 13 1.17 4.86 -4.56
N LEU A 14 2.14 4.99 -5.47
CA LEU A 14 3.06 6.13 -5.50
C LEU A 14 2.31 7.47 -5.64
N ALA A 15 1.34 7.54 -6.53
CA ALA A 15 0.49 8.72 -6.68
C ALA A 15 -0.29 9.03 -5.39
N LEU A 16 -0.83 8.00 -4.70
CA LEU A 16 -1.49 8.17 -3.40
C LEU A 16 -0.54 8.70 -2.32
N ILE A 17 0.72 8.26 -2.31
CA ILE A 17 1.73 8.78 -1.39
C ILE A 17 1.96 10.28 -1.64
N LEU A 18 2.15 10.70 -2.88
CA LEU A 18 2.34 12.12 -3.25
C LEU A 18 1.12 12.97 -2.84
N VAL A 19 -0.09 12.49 -3.13
CA VAL A 19 -1.33 13.14 -2.70
C VAL A 19 -1.41 13.22 -1.17
N SER A 20 -1.03 12.17 -0.46
CA SER A 20 -1.05 12.14 1.01
C SER A 20 -0.05 13.11 1.63
N ILE A 21 1.10 13.32 1.01
CA ILE A 21 2.09 14.33 1.45
C ILE A 21 1.50 15.73 1.33
N THR A 22 0.94 16.06 0.16
CA THR A 22 0.39 17.41 -0.09
C THR A 22 -0.80 17.72 0.81
N PHE A 23 -1.76 16.79 0.93
CA PHE A 23 -2.94 16.97 1.78
C PHE A 23 -2.64 16.80 3.28
N GLY A 24 -1.62 16.01 3.64
CA GLY A 24 -1.19 15.84 5.02
C GLY A 24 -0.69 17.13 5.66
N ILE A 25 -0.03 17.98 4.87
CA ILE A 25 0.43 19.30 5.30
C ILE A 25 -0.76 20.26 5.48
N LEU A 26 -1.76 20.20 4.60
CA LEU A 26 -2.91 21.10 4.60
C LEU A 26 -3.97 20.71 5.64
N ASN A 27 -4.32 19.41 5.72
CA ASN A 27 -5.41 18.92 6.56
C ASN A 27 -5.14 17.49 7.08
N LYS A 28 -4.62 17.39 8.29
CA LYS A 28 -4.21 16.13 8.94
C LYS A 28 -5.32 15.07 9.07
N GLY A 29 -6.60 15.48 9.12
CA GLY A 29 -7.73 14.57 9.29
C GLY A 29 -8.21 13.90 7.99
N VAL A 30 -7.90 14.49 6.85
CA VAL A 30 -8.40 14.07 5.53
C VAL A 30 -7.52 12.97 4.92
N THR A 31 -6.26 12.85 5.33
CA THR A 31 -5.31 11.88 4.78
C THR A 31 -5.78 10.43 4.92
N ILE A 32 -6.37 10.06 6.07
CA ILE A 32 -6.88 8.69 6.30
C ILE A 32 -8.02 8.37 5.33
N THR A 33 -8.95 9.33 5.14
CA THR A 33 -10.09 9.13 4.24
C THR A 33 -9.65 9.03 2.78
N ILE A 34 -8.73 9.90 2.35
CA ILE A 34 -8.16 9.85 0.98
C ILE A 34 -7.51 8.51 0.72
N ASN A 35 -6.68 8.01 1.66
CA ASN A 35 -6.00 6.73 1.47
C ASN A 35 -6.97 5.55 1.51
N ALA A 36 -7.94 5.53 2.41
CA ALA A 36 -8.94 4.47 2.46
C ALA A 36 -9.79 4.43 1.17
N THR A 37 -10.21 5.60 0.65
CA THR A 37 -10.94 5.66 -0.64
C THR A 37 -10.05 5.31 -1.82
N GLY A 38 -8.78 5.72 -1.82
CA GLY A 38 -7.81 5.37 -2.85
C GLY A 38 -7.59 3.87 -2.92
N PHE A 39 -7.38 3.19 -1.79
CA PHE A 39 -7.24 1.73 -1.76
C PHE A 39 -8.53 1.00 -2.12
N SER A 40 -9.72 1.54 -1.80
CA SER A 40 -10.97 0.94 -2.26
C SER A 40 -11.12 1.01 -3.78
N LEU A 41 -10.73 2.10 -4.41
CA LEU A 41 -10.70 2.22 -5.87
C LEU A 41 -9.68 1.26 -6.50
N LEU A 42 -8.50 1.12 -5.88
CA LEU A 42 -7.48 0.19 -6.33
C LEU A 42 -7.96 -1.27 -6.25
N THR A 43 -8.64 -1.66 -5.16
CA THR A 43 -9.21 -3.02 -5.05
C THR A 43 -10.25 -3.29 -6.12
N ILE A 44 -11.15 -2.34 -6.38
CA ILE A 44 -12.16 -2.45 -7.45
C ILE A 44 -11.47 -2.62 -8.80
N PHE A 45 -10.46 -1.79 -9.10
CA PHE A 45 -9.69 -1.89 -10.34
C PHE A 45 -9.02 -3.26 -10.51
N LEU A 46 -8.40 -3.80 -9.44
CA LEU A 46 -7.76 -5.12 -9.48
C LEU A 46 -8.77 -6.25 -9.70
N ILE A 47 -9.96 -6.17 -9.11
CA ILE A 47 -11.04 -7.16 -9.31
C ILE A 47 -11.51 -7.13 -10.77
N PHE A 48 -11.75 -5.96 -11.35
CA PHE A 48 -12.13 -5.83 -12.76
C PHE A 48 -11.06 -6.40 -13.69
N LYS A 49 -9.78 -6.10 -13.41
CA LYS A 49 -8.66 -6.66 -14.18
C LYS A 49 -8.59 -8.19 -14.05
N GLY A 50 -8.84 -8.72 -12.85
CA GLY A 50 -8.91 -10.17 -12.61
C GLY A 50 -10.02 -10.85 -13.40
N HIS A 51 -11.19 -10.24 -13.46
CA HIS A 51 -12.32 -10.77 -14.20
C HIS A 51 -12.03 -10.85 -15.71
N SER A 52 -11.40 -9.82 -16.29
CA SER A 52 -11.05 -9.82 -17.72
C SER A 52 -9.99 -10.88 -18.07
N LEU A 53 -9.02 -11.13 -17.20
CA LEU A 53 -8.00 -12.16 -17.38
C LEU A 53 -8.59 -13.57 -17.21
N TYR A 54 -9.53 -13.76 -16.31
CA TYR A 54 -10.21 -15.04 -16.07
C TYR A 54 -11.02 -15.48 -17.30
N GLN A 55 -11.69 -14.56 -17.98
CA GLN A 55 -12.44 -14.89 -19.21
C GLN A 55 -11.53 -15.34 -20.36
N ASN A 56 -10.30 -14.85 -20.42
CA ASN A 56 -9.35 -15.17 -21.48
C ASN A 56 -8.50 -16.43 -21.22
N SER A 57 -8.47 -16.93 -19.97
CA SER A 57 -7.63 -18.05 -19.56
C SER A 57 -8.44 -19.15 -18.88
N LEU A 58 -9.27 -19.86 -19.66
CA LEU A 58 -10.14 -20.94 -19.15
C LEU A 58 -9.37 -22.18 -18.65
N TYR A 59 -8.04 -22.28 -18.79
CA TYR A 59 -7.32 -23.56 -18.56
C TYR A 59 -5.97 -23.54 -17.87
N SER A 60 -5.49 -22.41 -17.32
CA SER A 60 -4.20 -22.45 -16.61
C SER A 60 -4.21 -21.60 -15.34
N PHE A 61 -3.88 -22.25 -14.21
CA PHE A 61 -3.46 -21.58 -12.96
C PHE A 61 -2.11 -20.91 -13.24
N ASN A 62 -2.13 -19.78 -13.91
CA ASN A 62 -0.91 -19.06 -14.26
C ASN A 62 -0.42 -18.27 -13.05
N THR A 63 0.91 -18.13 -12.93
CA THR A 63 1.59 -17.28 -11.95
C THR A 63 1.01 -15.86 -11.91
N ILE A 64 0.54 -15.34 -13.05
CA ILE A 64 -0.15 -14.05 -13.18
C ILE A 64 -1.41 -13.98 -12.30
N ASN A 65 -2.20 -15.04 -12.24
CA ASN A 65 -3.41 -15.08 -11.42
C ASN A 65 -3.08 -15.09 -9.91
N LEU A 66 -2.00 -15.75 -9.51
CA LEU A 66 -1.53 -15.75 -8.12
C LEU A 66 -1.03 -14.37 -7.69
N ILE A 67 -0.25 -13.69 -8.53
CA ILE A 67 0.23 -12.33 -8.30
C ILE A 67 -0.96 -11.38 -8.11
N LEU A 68 -1.95 -11.46 -8.98
CA LEU A 68 -3.13 -10.61 -8.93
C LEU A 68 -3.98 -10.87 -7.69
N LEU A 69 -4.21 -12.14 -7.34
CA LEU A 69 -4.92 -12.53 -6.14
C LEU A 69 -4.20 -12.04 -4.88
N SER A 70 -2.89 -12.17 -4.81
CA SER A 70 -2.06 -11.66 -3.72
C SER A 70 -2.18 -10.15 -3.58
N LYS A 71 -2.16 -9.40 -4.68
CA LYS A 71 -2.36 -7.94 -4.69
C LYS A 71 -3.76 -7.54 -4.21
N ILE A 72 -4.81 -8.29 -4.57
CA ILE A 72 -6.17 -8.05 -4.08
C ILE A 72 -6.25 -8.25 -2.56
N ILE A 73 -5.74 -9.36 -2.06
CA ILE A 73 -5.71 -9.65 -0.62
C ILE A 73 -4.95 -8.56 0.14
N LEU A 74 -3.78 -8.15 -0.38
CA LEU A 74 -2.97 -7.11 0.22
C LEU A 74 -3.68 -5.75 0.23
N SER A 75 -4.38 -5.39 -0.85
CA SER A 75 -5.13 -4.13 -0.92
C SER A 75 -6.30 -4.09 0.06
N ILE A 76 -7.03 -5.19 0.25
CA ILE A 76 -8.09 -5.31 1.26
C ILE A 76 -7.49 -5.18 2.67
N GLY A 77 -6.40 -5.89 2.95
CA GLY A 77 -5.68 -5.79 4.22
C GLY A 77 -5.21 -4.36 4.51
N SER A 78 -4.76 -3.64 3.49
CA SER A 78 -4.33 -2.25 3.60
C SER A 78 -5.48 -1.31 4.02
N ILE A 79 -6.68 -1.49 3.46
CA ILE A 79 -7.87 -0.73 3.87
C ILE A 79 -8.17 -0.94 5.35
N VAL A 80 -8.22 -2.21 5.77
CA VAL A 80 -8.48 -2.56 7.17
C VAL A 80 -7.43 -1.94 8.09
N PHE A 81 -6.16 -2.04 7.73
CA PHE A 81 -5.06 -1.50 8.53
C PHE A 81 -5.11 0.04 8.64
N ILE A 82 -5.38 0.76 7.55
CA ILE A 82 -5.53 2.21 7.53
C ILE A 82 -6.73 2.65 8.39
N LEU A 83 -7.84 1.92 8.33
CA LEU A 83 -9.02 2.22 9.14
C LEU A 83 -8.78 1.95 10.64
N LEU A 84 -8.10 0.87 10.99
CA LEU A 84 -7.72 0.58 12.38
C LEU A 84 -6.77 1.63 12.95
N SER A 85 -5.89 2.18 12.15
CA SER A 85 -4.94 3.23 12.53
C SER A 85 -5.62 4.55 12.94
N ARG A 86 -6.93 4.72 12.67
CA ARG A 86 -7.69 5.92 13.08
C ARG A 86 -7.75 6.11 14.60
N ARG A 87 -7.89 5.03 15.36
CA ARG A 87 -8.11 5.09 16.82
C ARG A 87 -6.88 5.57 17.59
N PRO A 88 -5.70 4.97 17.44
CA PRO A 88 -4.50 5.42 18.15
C PRO A 88 -4.06 6.82 17.73
N LEU A 89 -4.25 7.20 16.46
CA LEU A 89 -3.87 8.50 15.93
C LEU A 89 -4.77 9.65 16.42
N LYS A 90 -5.99 9.36 16.90
CA LYS A 90 -6.91 10.37 17.44
C LYS A 90 -6.56 10.76 18.88
N ASN A 91 -6.00 9.84 19.65
CA ASN A 91 -5.73 10.05 21.08
C ASN A 91 -4.39 10.75 21.34
N GLU A 92 -3.47 10.66 20.41
CA GLU A 92 -2.15 11.27 20.54
C GLU A 92 -2.04 12.45 19.57
N ASN A 93 -1.72 13.65 20.07
CA ASN A 93 -1.53 14.86 19.26
C ASN A 93 -0.28 14.84 18.37
N LEU A 94 0.33 13.68 18.17
CA LEU A 94 1.59 13.46 17.46
C LEU A 94 1.36 13.12 15.99
N PHE A 95 1.96 13.91 15.11
CA PHE A 95 2.38 13.66 13.69
C PHE A 95 1.59 12.60 12.90
N ARG A 96 0.26 12.71 12.86
CA ARG A 96 -0.65 11.70 12.29
C ARG A 96 -0.41 11.37 10.82
N TYR A 97 0.00 12.34 10.02
CA TYR A 97 0.19 12.13 8.58
C TYR A 97 1.47 11.37 8.25
N GLU A 98 2.55 11.59 9.01
CA GLU A 98 3.84 10.91 8.82
C GLU A 98 3.72 9.40 9.07
N TYR A 99 2.99 9.01 10.12
CA TYR A 99 2.72 7.61 10.42
C TYR A 99 1.99 6.91 9.27
N ILE A 100 0.99 7.59 8.68
CA ILE A 100 0.26 7.06 7.53
C ILE A 100 1.16 6.92 6.31
N LEU A 101 2.09 7.85 6.09
CA LEU A 101 3.06 7.75 5.01
C LEU A 101 3.96 6.51 5.15
N PHE A 102 4.43 6.19 6.35
CA PHE A 102 5.21 4.96 6.56
C PHE A 102 4.38 3.70 6.29
N ILE A 103 3.09 3.69 6.67
CA ILE A 103 2.18 2.60 6.31
C ILE A 103 2.12 2.43 4.78
N LEU A 104 1.96 3.53 4.05
CA LEU A 104 1.88 3.50 2.59
C LEU A 104 3.19 3.01 1.93
N PHE A 105 4.34 3.42 2.45
CA PHE A 105 5.63 2.92 1.97
C PHE A 105 5.82 1.43 2.26
N ALA A 106 5.38 0.93 3.42
CA ALA A 106 5.41 -0.49 3.73
C ALA A 106 4.52 -1.30 2.77
N ILE A 107 3.33 -0.79 2.47
CA ILE A 107 2.40 -1.42 1.51
C ILE A 107 3.01 -1.39 0.10
N LEU A 108 3.59 -0.26 -0.33
CA LEU A 108 4.27 -0.15 -1.61
C LEU A 108 5.39 -1.19 -1.74
N GLY A 109 6.23 -1.33 -0.70
CA GLY A 109 7.29 -2.34 -0.65
C GLY A 109 6.75 -3.76 -0.83
N SER A 110 5.61 -4.07 -0.19
CA SER A 110 4.94 -5.37 -0.34
C SER A 110 4.40 -5.60 -1.76
N PHE A 111 3.86 -4.56 -2.42
CA PHE A 111 3.41 -4.65 -3.80
C PHE A 111 4.57 -4.89 -4.76
N VAL A 112 5.69 -4.16 -4.59
CA VAL A 112 6.91 -4.34 -5.38
C VAL A 112 7.47 -5.75 -5.19
N LEU A 113 7.45 -6.28 -3.96
CA LEU A 113 7.90 -7.63 -3.66
C LEU A 113 7.08 -8.70 -4.40
N ILE A 114 5.73 -8.57 -4.39
CA ILE A 114 4.83 -9.50 -5.09
C ILE A 114 5.03 -9.44 -6.61
N SER A 115 5.38 -8.28 -7.14
CA SER A 115 5.59 -8.07 -8.59
C SER A 115 7.03 -8.34 -9.04
N SER A 116 7.91 -8.74 -8.13
CA SER A 116 9.33 -8.89 -8.45
C SER A 116 9.60 -10.13 -9.29
N ASP A 117 10.22 -9.92 -10.45
CA ASP A 117 10.73 -10.99 -11.32
C ASP A 117 12.22 -11.29 -11.07
N ASN A 118 12.93 -10.37 -10.42
CA ASN A 118 14.36 -10.43 -10.17
C ASN A 118 14.67 -10.28 -8.68
N PHE A 119 15.76 -10.94 -8.25
CA PHE A 119 16.22 -10.84 -6.86
C PHE A 119 16.51 -9.40 -6.42
N LEU A 120 17.02 -8.55 -7.31
CA LEU A 120 17.28 -7.14 -7.02
C LEU A 120 15.99 -6.37 -6.69
N THR A 121 14.95 -6.55 -7.50
CA THR A 121 13.65 -5.89 -7.25
C THR A 121 12.98 -6.43 -5.98
N ALA A 122 13.10 -7.73 -5.71
CA ALA A 122 12.63 -8.33 -4.46
C ALA A 122 13.34 -7.72 -3.25
N PHE A 123 14.66 -7.57 -3.32
CA PHE A 123 15.46 -6.95 -2.26
C PHE A 123 15.03 -5.51 -2.00
N ILE A 124 14.83 -4.70 -3.04
CA ILE A 124 14.35 -3.31 -2.92
C ILE A 124 12.97 -3.28 -2.23
N GLY A 125 12.05 -4.18 -2.60
CA GLY A 125 10.74 -4.28 -1.96
C GLY A 125 10.83 -4.60 -0.47
N LEU A 126 11.67 -5.55 -0.09
CA LEU A 126 11.93 -5.93 1.31
C LEU A 126 12.55 -4.78 2.11
N GLU A 127 13.55 -4.10 1.55
CA GLU A 127 14.19 -2.95 2.21
C GLU A 127 13.21 -1.80 2.43
N LEU A 128 12.41 -1.46 1.42
CA LEU A 128 11.41 -0.41 1.53
C LEU A 128 10.37 -0.73 2.62
N GLN A 129 9.92 -1.99 2.70
CA GLN A 129 8.99 -2.45 3.72
C GLN A 129 9.62 -2.41 5.12
N SER A 130 10.82 -2.96 5.29
CA SER A 130 11.50 -3.07 6.59
C SER A 130 11.87 -1.71 7.14
N LEU A 131 12.43 -0.80 6.33
CA LEU A 131 12.74 0.58 6.74
C LEU A 131 11.50 1.32 7.22
N SER A 132 10.39 1.18 6.51
CA SER A 132 9.12 1.80 6.90
C SER A 132 8.61 1.29 8.24
N LEU A 133 8.70 -0.02 8.50
CA LEU A 133 8.32 -0.62 9.78
C LEU A 133 9.25 -0.19 10.91
N TYR A 134 10.56 -0.07 10.68
CA TYR A 134 11.51 0.44 11.69
C TYR A 134 11.20 1.89 12.05
N LEU A 135 10.90 2.74 11.08
CA LEU A 135 10.51 4.12 11.33
C LEU A 135 9.21 4.19 12.13
N MET A 136 8.20 3.37 11.81
CA MET A 136 6.96 3.30 12.59
C MET A 136 7.22 2.88 14.04
N ALA A 137 8.07 1.89 14.27
CA ALA A 137 8.45 1.45 15.61
C ALA A 137 9.19 2.55 16.40
N ALA A 138 10.09 3.28 15.75
CA ALA A 138 10.83 4.38 16.36
C ALA A 138 9.93 5.56 16.79
N PHE A 139 8.85 5.82 16.06
CA PHE A 139 7.88 6.86 16.43
C PHE A 139 7.14 6.57 17.73
N ASN A 140 6.90 5.29 18.04
CA ASN A 140 6.15 4.90 19.25
C ASN A 140 7.00 4.97 20.53
N THR A 141 8.32 4.92 20.42
CA THR A 141 9.20 4.93 21.61
C THR A 141 9.35 6.31 22.27
N LYS A 142 9.09 7.41 21.55
CA LYS A 142 9.19 8.77 22.10
C LYS A 142 8.12 9.08 23.16
N ASN A 143 7.00 8.35 23.18
CA ASN A 143 5.92 8.56 24.15
C ASN A 143 6.07 7.77 25.46
N LEU A 144 7.04 6.86 25.55
CA LEU A 144 7.30 6.09 26.78
C LEU A 144 8.25 6.80 27.77
N ASN A 145 8.87 7.91 27.35
CA ASN A 145 9.86 8.64 28.13
C ASN A 145 9.43 10.07 28.52
N SER A 146 8.13 10.38 28.42
CA SER A 146 7.55 11.65 28.92
C SER A 146 6.51 11.35 30.07
#